data_517c8eb6fb98ef5403269c254f9d5ced
#
_entry.id   517c8eb6fb98ef5403269c254f9d5ced
#
_cell.length_a   1.000
_cell.length_b   1.000
_cell.length_c   1.000
_cell.angle_alpha   90.00
_cell.angle_beta   90.00
_cell.angle_gamma   90.00
#
_symmetry.space_group_name_H-M   'P 1'
#
loop_
_entity.id
_entity.type
_entity.pdbx_description
1 polymer ?
#
loop_
_entity_poly.entity_id
_entity_poly.type
_entity_poly.pdbx_seq_one_letter_code
_entity_poly.pdbx_strand_id
1 'polypeptide(L)'
;MDFNINRLVLLDALTKVSRAVSLKSPLPILTGIKFDLLEDGLVLTASDSDISIQTTINEGIIINQTGSVVLSSKYILEIIRKIDGDTVHIQVVDGTLTRITSESSLFDLNGSKSFDFPRIDLNKNGKHFSMKSYDFKKIIEKTLFATSEQETRPVLTGVNFKVDQHQLVCIATDSYRLAQVSMPIEDDIQFNIVIPKKSLNQIIHIIEKDEMIDLYVSDRKVLFVIGQYLVLTRLIDGTYPNTSRLVEDQGSYTMSINSSALLGAISRASLLSDEQSNIVKLTMSPDENVLSSYSQEIGSVEENLTKAFYKGEPMTISFSAKYLADAIRSIGTETIQLSFTEKMRPFQITGLDVNDNIQVVLPVRTY
;
A
#
# COMPACT_ATOMS: atom_id res chain seq x y z
N MET A 1 -22.54 -29.37 -1.10
CA MET A 1 -21.61 -28.73 -0.15
C MET A 1 -22.29 -28.68 1.21
N ASP A 2 -21.67 -29.23 2.24
CA ASP A 2 -22.21 -29.27 3.60
C ASP A 2 -21.05 -29.36 4.62
N PHE A 3 -20.99 -28.44 5.59
CA PHE A 3 -19.91 -28.38 6.59
C PHE A 3 -20.27 -27.54 7.82
N ASN A 4 -19.61 -27.83 8.93
CA ASN A 4 -19.59 -26.99 10.13
C ASN A 4 -18.22 -26.34 10.29
N ILE A 5 -18.19 -25.10 10.70
CA ILE A 5 -16.92 -24.35 10.82
C ILE A 5 -16.96 -23.40 12.02
N ASN A 6 -15.79 -23.20 12.65
CA ASN A 6 -15.65 -22.17 13.66
C ASN A 6 -15.91 -20.80 13.04
N ARG A 7 -16.83 -20.04 13.64
CA ARG A 7 -17.30 -18.74 13.14
C ARG A 7 -16.16 -17.70 13.02
N LEU A 8 -15.27 -17.65 14.00
CA LEU A 8 -14.18 -16.65 14.00
C LEU A 8 -13.13 -16.98 12.94
N VAL A 9 -12.81 -18.26 12.74
CA VAL A 9 -11.90 -18.69 11.67
C VAL A 9 -12.47 -18.32 10.29
N LEU A 10 -13.76 -18.60 10.07
CA LEU A 10 -14.42 -18.23 8.81
C LEU A 10 -14.49 -16.70 8.63
N LEU A 11 -14.81 -15.96 9.69
CA LEU A 11 -14.91 -14.50 9.63
C LEU A 11 -13.57 -13.85 9.27
N ASP A 12 -12.49 -14.33 9.87
CA ASP A 12 -11.13 -13.84 9.57
C ASP A 12 -10.78 -14.07 8.09
N ALA A 13 -10.95 -15.31 7.63
CA ALA A 13 -10.68 -15.67 6.24
C ALA A 13 -11.53 -14.87 5.24
N LEU A 14 -12.85 -14.73 5.49
CA LEU A 14 -13.75 -13.94 4.67
C LEU A 14 -13.34 -12.45 4.64
N THR A 15 -12.94 -11.90 5.78
CA THR A 15 -12.51 -10.50 5.88
C THR A 15 -11.29 -10.23 5.02
N LYS A 16 -10.32 -11.13 5.02
CA LYS A 16 -9.09 -10.99 4.20
C LYS A 16 -9.35 -11.26 2.72
N VAL A 17 -10.08 -12.31 2.39
CA VAL A 17 -10.39 -12.66 0.99
C VAL A 17 -11.29 -11.61 0.34
N SER A 18 -12.25 -11.04 1.08
CA SER A 18 -13.15 -9.99 0.56
C SER A 18 -12.44 -8.72 0.09
N ARG A 19 -11.17 -8.52 0.47
CA ARG A 19 -10.35 -7.39 0.02
C ARG A 19 -10.05 -7.41 -1.49
N ALA A 20 -10.16 -8.57 -2.14
CA ALA A 20 -10.07 -8.69 -3.59
C ALA A 20 -11.43 -8.47 -4.30
N VAL A 21 -12.50 -8.20 -3.57
CA VAL A 21 -13.81 -7.98 -4.18
C VAL A 21 -14.00 -6.51 -4.56
N SER A 22 -14.48 -6.25 -5.76
CA SER A 22 -14.92 -4.93 -6.20
C SER A 22 -16.43 -4.94 -6.48
N LEU A 23 -17.19 -4.11 -5.77
CA LEU A 23 -18.63 -3.95 -6.00
C LEU A 23 -18.96 -3.31 -7.36
N LYS A 24 -17.95 -2.72 -8.02
CA LYS A 24 -18.05 -2.11 -9.36
C LYS A 24 -17.47 -3.01 -10.47
N SER A 25 -17.28 -4.30 -10.19
CA SER A 25 -16.76 -5.23 -11.20
C SER A 25 -17.69 -5.32 -12.40
N PRO A 26 -17.17 -5.31 -13.64
CA PRO A 26 -17.97 -5.53 -14.86
C PRO A 26 -18.51 -6.97 -14.94
N LEU A 27 -17.93 -7.90 -14.18
CA LEU A 27 -18.37 -9.28 -14.08
C LEU A 27 -19.11 -9.48 -12.74
N PRO A 28 -20.46 -9.58 -12.73
CA PRO A 28 -21.25 -9.68 -11.49
C PRO A 28 -20.81 -10.83 -10.56
N ILE A 29 -20.34 -11.95 -11.11
CA ILE A 29 -19.87 -13.10 -10.33
C ILE A 29 -18.68 -12.75 -9.41
N LEU A 30 -17.85 -11.75 -9.77
CA LEU A 30 -16.71 -11.30 -8.99
C LEU A 30 -17.09 -10.39 -7.80
N THR A 31 -18.37 -10.07 -7.64
CA THR A 31 -18.87 -9.45 -6.40
C THR A 31 -19.04 -10.47 -5.27
N GLY A 32 -18.89 -11.76 -5.59
CA GLY A 32 -18.98 -12.88 -4.68
C GLY A 32 -17.61 -13.45 -4.29
N ILE A 33 -17.64 -14.29 -3.28
CA ILE A 33 -16.54 -15.14 -2.85
C ILE A 33 -16.89 -16.58 -3.27
N LYS A 34 -15.98 -17.22 -3.94
CA LYS A 34 -16.09 -18.64 -4.30
C LYS A 34 -15.72 -19.50 -3.09
N PHE A 35 -16.58 -20.43 -2.74
CA PHE A 35 -16.39 -21.46 -1.74
C PHE A 35 -16.19 -22.77 -2.48
N ASP A 36 -15.04 -23.39 -2.37
CA ASP A 36 -14.75 -24.75 -2.84
C ASP A 36 -14.43 -25.61 -1.61
N LEU A 37 -15.38 -26.44 -1.21
CA LEU A 37 -15.20 -27.40 -0.14
C LEU A 37 -14.66 -28.71 -0.71
N LEU A 38 -13.42 -29.00 -0.41
CA LEU A 38 -12.68 -30.19 -0.81
C LEU A 38 -12.63 -31.18 0.36
N GLU A 39 -12.03 -32.35 0.16
CA GLU A 39 -11.91 -33.37 1.20
C GLU A 39 -10.99 -32.93 2.36
N ASP A 40 -10.03 -32.05 2.09
CA ASP A 40 -8.99 -31.58 3.01
C ASP A 40 -9.20 -30.17 3.55
N GLY A 41 -10.26 -29.47 3.11
CA GLY A 41 -10.52 -28.11 3.60
C GLY A 41 -11.45 -27.29 2.74
N LEU A 42 -11.71 -26.08 3.22
CA LEU A 42 -12.49 -25.06 2.51
C LEU A 42 -11.55 -24.04 1.85
N VAL A 43 -11.58 -24.00 0.53
CA VAL A 43 -10.86 -22.98 -0.25
C VAL A 43 -11.79 -21.81 -0.53
N LEU A 44 -11.39 -20.61 -0.08
CA LEU A 44 -12.08 -19.35 -0.35
C LEU A 44 -11.28 -18.57 -1.39
N THR A 45 -11.95 -18.12 -2.45
CA THR A 45 -11.31 -17.34 -3.53
C THR A 45 -12.15 -16.12 -3.88
N ALA A 46 -11.51 -14.96 -3.96
CA ALA A 46 -12.11 -13.73 -4.51
C ALA A 46 -11.17 -13.06 -5.50
N SER A 47 -11.74 -12.28 -6.42
CA SER A 47 -10.99 -11.54 -7.44
C SER A 47 -11.78 -10.35 -7.95
N ASP A 48 -11.08 -9.28 -8.36
CA ASP A 48 -11.66 -8.18 -9.14
C ASP A 48 -11.06 -8.08 -10.55
N SER A 49 -10.36 -9.11 -11.00
CA SER A 49 -9.59 -9.23 -12.25
C SER A 49 -8.15 -8.67 -12.18
N ASP A 50 -7.86 -7.74 -11.29
CA ASP A 50 -6.52 -7.18 -11.11
C ASP A 50 -5.80 -7.79 -9.91
N ILE A 51 -6.54 -7.99 -8.81
CA ILE A 51 -6.07 -8.70 -7.63
C ILE A 51 -6.96 -9.91 -7.35
N SER A 52 -6.34 -11.00 -6.94
CA SER A 52 -7.04 -12.21 -6.49
C SER A 52 -6.45 -12.67 -5.18
N ILE A 53 -7.30 -13.06 -4.25
CA ILE A 53 -6.89 -13.58 -2.94
C ILE A 53 -7.56 -14.94 -2.75
N GLN A 54 -6.73 -15.92 -2.37
CA GLN A 54 -7.19 -17.26 -2.02
C GLN A 54 -6.60 -17.67 -0.67
N THR A 55 -7.39 -18.42 0.10
CA THR A 55 -6.91 -19.10 1.32
C THR A 55 -7.57 -20.45 1.45
N THR A 56 -6.93 -21.35 2.19
CA THR A 56 -7.46 -22.68 2.53
C THR A 56 -7.61 -22.79 4.04
N ILE A 57 -8.79 -23.18 4.49
CA ILE A 57 -9.09 -23.44 5.90
C ILE A 57 -9.21 -24.96 6.06
N ASN A 58 -8.28 -25.56 6.80
CA ASN A 58 -8.22 -26.99 7.09
C ASN A 58 -8.33 -27.31 8.58
N GLU A 59 -8.36 -26.27 9.43
CA GLU A 59 -8.55 -26.40 10.87
C GLU A 59 -9.87 -25.77 11.33
N GLY A 60 -10.49 -26.34 12.35
CA GLY A 60 -11.75 -25.84 12.89
C GLY A 60 -12.96 -26.03 11.95
N ILE A 61 -12.88 -26.99 11.02
CA ILE A 61 -13.92 -27.34 10.05
C ILE A 61 -14.23 -28.84 10.12
N ILE A 62 -15.52 -29.20 10.00
CA ILE A 62 -16.02 -30.59 9.88
C ILE A 62 -16.74 -30.67 8.54
N ILE A 63 -16.22 -31.48 7.64
CA ILE A 63 -16.72 -31.65 6.27
C ILE A 63 -17.68 -32.80 6.22
N ASN A 64 -18.95 -32.52 5.83
CA ASN A 64 -19.98 -33.57 5.67
C ASN A 64 -20.11 -33.98 4.19
N GLN A 65 -20.07 -33.00 3.26
CA GLN A 65 -20.20 -33.24 1.83
C GLN A 65 -19.48 -32.17 1.05
N THR A 66 -18.55 -32.52 0.18
CA THR A 66 -17.83 -31.62 -0.74
C THR A 66 -18.75 -30.92 -1.72
N GLY A 67 -18.28 -29.85 -2.33
CA GLY A 67 -19.04 -29.08 -3.33
C GLY A 67 -18.59 -27.63 -3.41
N SER A 68 -19.24 -26.85 -4.25
CA SER A 68 -18.84 -25.47 -4.46
C SER A 68 -20.01 -24.54 -4.79
N VAL A 69 -19.88 -23.28 -4.38
CA VAL A 69 -20.84 -22.20 -4.62
C VAL A 69 -20.13 -20.85 -4.59
N VAL A 70 -20.70 -19.84 -5.25
CA VAL A 70 -20.27 -18.43 -5.11
C VAL A 70 -21.34 -17.68 -4.33
N LEU A 71 -20.94 -17.08 -3.20
CA LEU A 71 -21.83 -16.29 -2.35
C LEU A 71 -21.47 -14.81 -2.41
N SER A 72 -22.48 -13.94 -2.40
CA SER A 72 -22.25 -12.50 -2.36
C SER A 72 -21.38 -12.11 -1.16
N SER A 73 -20.23 -11.51 -1.43
CA SER A 73 -19.25 -11.10 -0.41
C SER A 73 -19.87 -10.21 0.66
N LYS A 74 -20.70 -9.24 0.23
CA LYS A 74 -21.38 -8.31 1.13
C LYS A 74 -22.28 -9.05 2.14
N TYR A 75 -23.08 -9.98 1.68
CA TYR A 75 -24.06 -10.63 2.54
C TYR A 75 -23.43 -11.72 3.41
N ILE A 76 -22.58 -12.58 2.84
CA ILE A 76 -21.97 -13.64 3.63
C ILE A 76 -21.10 -13.07 4.75
N LEU A 77 -20.31 -12.03 4.49
CA LEU A 77 -19.46 -11.39 5.49
C LEU A 77 -20.31 -10.77 6.64
N GLU A 78 -21.40 -10.08 6.32
CA GLU A 78 -22.28 -9.47 7.33
C GLU A 78 -23.04 -10.54 8.12
N ILE A 79 -23.49 -11.63 7.49
CA ILE A 79 -24.15 -12.75 8.19
C ILE A 79 -23.16 -13.35 9.20
N ILE A 80 -21.98 -13.76 8.77
CA ILE A 80 -20.98 -14.40 9.65
C ILE A 80 -20.50 -13.47 10.76
N ARG A 81 -20.45 -12.17 10.50
CA ARG A 81 -20.11 -11.14 11.51
C ARG A 81 -21.17 -11.02 12.61
N LYS A 82 -22.46 -11.14 12.26
CA LYS A 82 -23.59 -10.86 13.15
C LYS A 82 -24.25 -12.09 13.74
N ILE A 83 -24.02 -13.26 13.16
CA ILE A 83 -24.62 -14.52 13.63
C ILE A 83 -24.04 -14.92 15.00
N ASP A 84 -24.90 -15.46 15.86
CA ASP A 84 -24.51 -15.91 17.20
C ASP A 84 -23.84 -17.30 17.18
N GLY A 85 -23.20 -17.67 18.29
CA GLY A 85 -22.57 -18.96 18.48
C GLY A 85 -21.14 -19.05 17.94
N ASP A 86 -20.43 -20.08 18.36
CA ASP A 86 -19.03 -20.32 18.00
C ASP A 86 -18.89 -21.15 16.71
N THR A 87 -19.92 -21.90 16.34
CA THR A 87 -19.95 -22.76 15.17
C THR A 87 -21.10 -22.36 14.23
N VAL A 88 -20.79 -22.34 12.94
CA VAL A 88 -21.75 -22.08 11.89
C VAL A 88 -21.84 -23.30 10.98
N HIS A 89 -23.06 -23.75 10.68
CA HIS A 89 -23.33 -24.78 9.69
C HIS A 89 -23.71 -24.14 8.36
N ILE A 90 -23.05 -24.53 7.28
CA ILE A 90 -23.28 -24.01 5.93
C ILE A 90 -23.57 -25.18 4.99
N GLN A 91 -24.73 -25.15 4.33
CA GLN A 91 -25.20 -26.22 3.44
C GLN A 91 -25.81 -25.64 2.16
N VAL A 92 -25.42 -26.14 1.01
CA VAL A 92 -26.15 -25.92 -0.26
C VAL A 92 -27.33 -26.88 -0.30
N VAL A 93 -28.55 -26.35 -0.19
CA VAL A 93 -29.77 -27.15 -0.04
C VAL A 93 -30.46 -27.44 -1.37
N ASP A 94 -30.39 -26.50 -2.34
CA ASP A 94 -30.95 -26.67 -3.67
C ASP A 94 -30.23 -25.80 -4.69
N GLY A 95 -29.64 -26.39 -5.73
CA GLY A 95 -28.92 -25.70 -6.78
C GLY A 95 -27.77 -24.85 -6.24
N THR A 96 -28.03 -23.56 -5.99
CA THR A 96 -27.07 -22.62 -5.38
C THR A 96 -27.61 -21.94 -4.11
N LEU A 97 -28.85 -22.28 -3.70
CA LEU A 97 -29.42 -21.81 -2.46
C LEU A 97 -28.62 -22.36 -1.28
N THR A 98 -28.03 -21.49 -0.50
CA THR A 98 -27.15 -21.84 0.61
C THR A 98 -27.81 -21.46 1.92
N ARG A 99 -27.99 -22.46 2.78
CA ARG A 99 -28.48 -22.31 4.14
C ARG A 99 -27.34 -22.13 5.11
N ILE A 100 -27.43 -21.13 5.95
CA ILE A 100 -26.47 -20.78 6.99
C ILE A 100 -27.21 -20.79 8.32
N THR A 101 -26.81 -21.67 9.23
CA THR A 101 -27.47 -21.83 10.52
C THR A 101 -26.47 -21.71 11.66
N SER A 102 -26.92 -21.20 12.78
CA SER A 102 -26.26 -21.23 14.08
C SER A 102 -27.27 -21.62 15.15
N GLU A 103 -26.94 -21.44 16.42
CA GLU A 103 -27.81 -21.81 17.55
C GLU A 103 -29.21 -21.23 17.47
N SER A 104 -29.35 -19.95 17.07
CA SER A 104 -30.64 -19.23 17.08
C SER A 104 -31.07 -18.67 15.72
N SER A 105 -30.22 -18.75 14.71
CA SER A 105 -30.44 -18.06 13.44
C SER A 105 -30.38 -18.98 12.24
N LEU A 106 -31.24 -18.72 11.25
CA LEU A 106 -31.27 -19.41 9.96
C LEU A 106 -31.35 -18.37 8.86
N PHE A 107 -30.42 -18.42 7.92
CA PHE A 107 -30.39 -17.58 6.73
C PHE A 107 -30.38 -18.47 5.48
N ASP A 108 -31.22 -18.16 4.51
CA ASP A 108 -31.16 -18.74 3.18
C ASP A 108 -30.64 -17.67 2.20
N LEU A 109 -29.45 -17.90 1.65
CA LEU A 109 -28.75 -16.97 0.76
C LEU A 109 -28.65 -17.56 -0.65
N ASN A 110 -29.17 -16.83 -1.63
CA ASN A 110 -29.02 -17.21 -3.03
C ASN A 110 -27.56 -17.04 -3.46
N GLY A 111 -26.98 -18.10 -3.99
CA GLY A 111 -25.64 -18.10 -4.57
C GLY A 111 -25.64 -18.07 -6.10
N SER A 112 -24.46 -18.23 -6.66
CA SER A 112 -24.22 -18.42 -8.09
C SER A 112 -23.39 -19.71 -8.30
N LYS A 113 -23.45 -20.22 -9.55
CA LYS A 113 -22.70 -21.43 -9.89
C LYS A 113 -21.21 -21.15 -9.88
N SER A 114 -20.45 -21.99 -9.19
CA SER A 114 -19.00 -21.89 -9.11
C SER A 114 -18.29 -22.03 -10.45
N PHE A 115 -18.90 -22.73 -11.40
CA PHE A 115 -18.39 -22.90 -12.76
C PHE A 115 -18.28 -21.58 -13.53
N ASP A 116 -19.13 -20.60 -13.22
CA ASP A 116 -19.11 -19.28 -13.87
C ASP A 116 -18.01 -18.38 -13.30
N PHE A 117 -17.37 -18.76 -12.20
CA PHE A 117 -16.25 -18.00 -11.63
C PHE A 117 -14.97 -18.24 -12.44
N PRO A 118 -14.25 -17.18 -12.83
CA PRO A 118 -13.05 -17.31 -13.64
C PRO A 118 -11.99 -18.20 -12.97
N ARG A 119 -11.28 -18.96 -13.79
CA ARG A 119 -10.10 -19.68 -13.29
C ARG A 119 -8.97 -18.70 -13.04
N ILE A 120 -8.42 -18.77 -11.83
CA ILE A 120 -7.29 -17.95 -11.41
C ILE A 120 -6.05 -18.85 -11.33
N ASP A 121 -5.02 -18.48 -12.09
CA ASP A 121 -3.76 -19.22 -12.09
C ASP A 121 -2.86 -18.74 -10.96
N LEU A 122 -2.89 -19.46 -9.84
CA LEU A 122 -2.10 -19.21 -8.62
C LEU A 122 -0.83 -20.09 -8.56
N ASN A 123 -0.36 -20.60 -9.70
CA ASN A 123 0.86 -21.37 -9.75
C ASN A 123 2.08 -20.52 -9.37
N LYS A 124 2.97 -21.10 -8.58
CA LYS A 124 4.22 -20.51 -8.10
C LYS A 124 5.28 -20.50 -9.22
N ASN A 125 5.00 -19.76 -10.28
CA ASN A 125 5.85 -19.66 -11.46
C ASN A 125 6.59 -18.33 -11.51
N GLY A 126 7.81 -18.33 -12.04
CA GLY A 126 8.62 -17.13 -12.23
C GLY A 126 9.82 -17.05 -11.30
N LYS A 127 10.38 -15.86 -11.15
CA LYS A 127 11.52 -15.61 -10.26
C LYS A 127 11.04 -15.59 -8.82
N HIS A 128 11.62 -16.42 -7.98
CA HIS A 128 11.29 -16.49 -6.56
C HIS A 128 12.16 -15.50 -5.78
N PHE A 129 11.53 -14.76 -4.88
CA PHE A 129 12.17 -13.83 -3.96
C PHE A 129 11.46 -13.87 -2.61
N SER A 130 12.22 -13.96 -1.53
CA SER A 130 11.68 -13.99 -0.17
C SER A 130 12.17 -12.79 0.64
N MET A 131 11.28 -12.23 1.46
CA MET A 131 11.64 -11.14 2.36
C MET A 131 10.80 -11.19 3.64
N LYS A 132 11.27 -10.53 4.70
CA LYS A 132 10.50 -10.39 5.94
C LYS A 132 9.30 -9.48 5.72
N SER A 133 8.17 -9.85 6.26
CA SER A 133 6.94 -9.06 6.20
C SER A 133 7.10 -7.68 6.85
N TYR A 134 7.93 -7.58 7.90
CA TYR A 134 8.28 -6.31 8.52
C TYR A 134 8.96 -5.36 7.53
N ASP A 135 9.96 -5.85 6.78
CA ASP A 135 10.69 -5.04 5.80
C ASP A 135 9.78 -4.63 4.64
N PHE A 136 8.93 -5.56 4.18
CA PHE A 136 7.93 -5.26 3.15
C PHE A 136 6.98 -4.14 3.60
N LYS A 137 6.38 -4.24 4.80
CA LYS A 137 5.51 -3.20 5.35
C LYS A 137 6.22 -1.86 5.43
N LYS A 138 7.46 -1.85 5.95
CA LYS A 138 8.28 -0.64 6.06
C LYS A 138 8.54 0.01 4.70
N ILE A 139 8.81 -0.77 3.65
CA ILE A 139 8.94 -0.26 2.28
C ILE A 139 7.65 0.41 1.82
N ILE A 140 6.51 -0.26 1.99
CA ILE A 140 5.22 0.25 1.54
C ILE A 140 4.84 1.53 2.28
N GLU A 141 4.98 1.57 3.60
CA GLU A 141 4.72 2.76 4.41
C GLU A 141 5.57 3.97 3.97
N LYS A 142 6.82 3.71 3.56
CA LYS A 142 7.77 4.74 3.15
C LYS A 142 7.65 5.18 1.70
N THR A 143 6.92 4.46 0.85
CA THR A 143 6.85 4.75 -0.60
C THR A 143 5.43 4.99 -1.11
N LEU A 144 4.45 4.25 -0.65
CA LEU A 144 3.12 4.17 -1.25
C LEU A 144 2.39 5.53 -1.34
N PHE A 145 2.62 6.42 -0.37
CA PHE A 145 2.01 7.76 -0.35
C PHE A 145 2.45 8.66 -1.50
N ALA A 146 3.61 8.37 -2.11
CA ALA A 146 4.17 9.15 -3.20
C ALA A 146 3.69 8.69 -4.59
N THR A 147 2.86 7.65 -4.69
CA THR A 147 2.26 7.23 -5.97
C THR A 147 1.24 8.24 -6.48
N SER A 148 1.09 8.30 -7.81
CA SER A 148 0.08 9.14 -8.47
C SER A 148 -1.34 8.58 -8.28
N GLU A 149 -2.32 9.49 -8.15
CA GLU A 149 -3.75 9.16 -8.24
C GLU A 149 -4.27 9.32 -9.68
N GLN A 150 -3.47 9.87 -10.59
CA GLN A 150 -3.86 10.13 -11.98
C GLN A 150 -3.50 8.95 -12.87
N GLU A 151 -4.49 8.41 -13.58
CA GLU A 151 -4.34 7.28 -14.50
C GLU A 151 -3.74 7.68 -15.87
N THR A 152 -3.47 8.96 -16.12
CA THR A 152 -2.84 9.42 -17.36
C THR A 152 -1.43 8.84 -17.59
N ARG A 153 -0.76 8.47 -16.49
CA ARG A 153 0.52 7.74 -16.50
C ARG A 153 0.41 6.53 -15.58
N PRO A 154 -0.14 5.40 -16.07
CA PRO A 154 -0.44 4.24 -15.21
C PRO A 154 0.73 3.74 -14.39
N VAL A 155 1.95 3.74 -14.93
CA VAL A 155 3.17 3.30 -14.21
C VAL A 155 3.42 4.07 -12.92
N LEU A 156 2.94 5.31 -12.79
CA LEU A 156 3.09 6.12 -11.58
C LEU A 156 2.04 5.82 -10.50
N THR A 157 0.99 5.05 -10.85
CA THR A 157 -0.06 4.65 -9.87
C THR A 157 0.34 3.45 -9.03
N GLY A 158 1.56 2.94 -9.21
CA GLY A 158 2.14 1.85 -8.44
C GLY A 158 3.53 2.19 -7.90
N VAL A 159 4.06 1.27 -7.12
CA VAL A 159 5.44 1.31 -6.64
C VAL A 159 6.30 0.45 -7.55
N ASN A 160 7.40 0.99 -8.01
CA ASN A 160 8.41 0.26 -8.78
C ASN A 160 9.30 -0.53 -7.81
N PHE A 161 9.42 -1.83 -8.03
CA PHE A 161 10.32 -2.74 -7.34
C PHE A 161 11.39 -3.18 -8.32
N LYS A 162 12.60 -2.75 -8.09
CA LYS A 162 13.77 -3.13 -8.89
C LYS A 162 14.77 -3.90 -8.03
N VAL A 163 15.08 -5.11 -8.44
CA VAL A 163 16.18 -5.89 -7.87
C VAL A 163 17.30 -5.99 -8.90
N ASP A 164 18.48 -5.56 -8.52
CA ASP A 164 19.68 -5.58 -9.32
C ASP A 164 20.91 -5.53 -8.41
N GLN A 165 21.97 -6.28 -8.75
CA GLN A 165 23.25 -6.28 -8.01
C GLN A 165 23.09 -6.44 -6.48
N HIS A 166 22.32 -7.42 -6.03
CA HIS A 166 22.04 -7.69 -4.61
C HIS A 166 21.40 -6.52 -3.85
N GLN A 167 20.67 -5.65 -4.55
CA GLN A 167 19.97 -4.54 -3.95
C GLN A 167 18.52 -4.50 -4.43
N LEU A 168 17.58 -4.41 -3.50
CA LEU A 168 16.19 -4.06 -3.76
C LEU A 168 16.04 -2.54 -3.63
N VAL A 169 15.56 -1.89 -4.68
CA VAL A 169 15.22 -0.48 -4.71
C VAL A 169 13.74 -0.35 -5.03
N CYS A 170 13.00 0.30 -4.13
CA CYS A 170 11.57 0.56 -4.29
C CYS A 170 11.34 2.05 -4.46
N ILE A 171 10.65 2.45 -5.53
CA ILE A 171 10.44 3.86 -5.90
C ILE A 171 8.97 4.13 -6.18
N ALA A 172 8.49 5.25 -5.66
CA ALA A 172 7.19 5.83 -6.00
C ALA A 172 7.32 7.32 -6.32
N THR A 173 6.59 7.81 -7.30
CA THR A 173 6.53 9.24 -7.65
C THR A 173 5.21 9.60 -8.32
N ASP A 174 4.74 10.82 -8.07
CA ASP A 174 3.60 11.45 -8.74
C ASP A 174 4.03 12.60 -9.68
N SER A 175 5.33 12.71 -9.98
CA SER A 175 6.01 13.79 -10.72
C SER A 175 6.25 15.07 -9.93
N TYR A 176 5.73 15.22 -8.72
CA TYR A 176 5.94 16.37 -7.82
C TYR A 176 6.75 16.01 -6.57
N ARG A 177 6.78 14.75 -6.25
CA ARG A 177 7.58 14.17 -5.16
C ARG A 177 8.05 12.77 -5.56
N LEU A 178 9.05 12.28 -4.87
CA LEU A 178 9.57 10.93 -5.03
C LEU A 178 9.93 10.35 -3.68
N ALA A 179 9.62 9.09 -3.50
CA ALA A 179 10.05 8.27 -2.38
C ALA A 179 10.89 7.10 -2.88
N GLN A 180 12.08 6.92 -2.36
CA GLN A 180 12.93 5.78 -2.64
C GLN A 180 13.39 5.14 -1.35
N VAL A 181 13.23 3.82 -1.28
CA VAL A 181 13.78 2.97 -0.22
C VAL A 181 14.67 1.93 -0.84
N SER A 182 15.85 1.73 -0.27
CA SER A 182 16.83 0.75 -0.73
C SER A 182 17.18 -0.19 0.41
N MET A 183 17.36 -1.48 0.10
CA MET A 183 17.85 -2.47 1.06
C MET A 183 18.71 -3.53 0.36
N PRO A 184 19.76 -4.04 1.02
CA PRO A 184 20.52 -5.17 0.49
C PRO A 184 19.69 -6.44 0.54
N ILE A 185 19.92 -7.32 -0.43
CA ILE A 185 19.34 -8.67 -0.48
C ILE A 185 20.44 -9.70 -0.74
N GLU A 186 20.22 -10.93 -0.31
CA GLU A 186 21.19 -12.02 -0.50
C GLU A 186 21.00 -12.74 -1.85
N ASP A 187 19.76 -12.69 -2.39
CA ASP A 187 19.41 -13.41 -3.61
C ASP A 187 20.09 -12.83 -4.86
N ASP A 188 20.61 -13.71 -5.72
CA ASP A 188 21.13 -13.36 -7.05
C ASP A 188 20.01 -13.43 -8.10
N ILE A 189 19.11 -12.48 -8.02
CA ILE A 189 17.98 -12.35 -8.94
C ILE A 189 17.94 -10.94 -9.52
N GLN A 190 17.29 -10.81 -10.66
CA GLN A 190 17.04 -9.50 -11.28
C GLN A 190 15.59 -9.41 -11.76
N PHE A 191 14.92 -8.35 -11.40
CA PHE A 191 13.63 -7.98 -11.95
C PHE A 191 13.40 -6.46 -11.81
N ASN A 192 12.47 -5.96 -12.61
CA ASN A 192 12.01 -4.58 -12.55
C ASN A 192 10.52 -4.58 -12.86
N ILE A 193 9.68 -4.37 -11.85
CA ILE A 193 8.23 -4.49 -11.92
C ILE A 193 7.55 -3.30 -11.24
N VAL A 194 6.32 -3.02 -11.65
CA VAL A 194 5.48 -2.00 -11.01
C VAL A 194 4.23 -2.68 -10.44
N ILE A 195 4.11 -2.63 -9.11
CA ILE A 195 2.99 -3.22 -8.39
C ILE A 195 1.97 -2.12 -8.09
N PRO A 196 0.68 -2.31 -8.46
CA PRO A 196 -0.35 -1.30 -8.24
C PRO A 196 -0.51 -0.91 -6.76
N LYS A 197 -0.69 0.39 -6.49
CA LYS A 197 -1.01 0.92 -5.15
C LYS A 197 -2.14 0.18 -4.48
N LYS A 198 -3.24 -0.07 -5.23
CA LYS A 198 -4.41 -0.78 -4.73
C LYS A 198 -4.05 -2.15 -4.18
N SER A 199 -3.25 -2.92 -4.92
CA SER A 199 -2.84 -4.27 -4.53
C SER A 199 -1.94 -4.24 -3.29
N LEU A 200 -0.96 -3.34 -3.26
CA LEU A 200 -0.06 -3.18 -2.11
C LEU A 200 -0.84 -2.84 -0.83
N ASN A 201 -1.83 -1.95 -0.94
CA ASN A 201 -2.73 -1.64 0.19
C ASN A 201 -3.50 -2.87 0.70
N GLN A 202 -3.92 -3.78 -0.18
CA GLN A 202 -4.60 -4.99 0.29
C GLN A 202 -3.63 -5.98 0.92
N ILE A 203 -2.43 -6.12 0.36
CA ILE A 203 -1.40 -7.05 0.84
C ILE A 203 -0.98 -6.72 2.29
N ILE A 204 -0.71 -5.44 2.61
CA ILE A 204 -0.28 -5.05 3.97
C ILE A 204 -1.34 -5.37 5.04
N HIS A 205 -2.61 -5.41 4.68
CA HIS A 205 -3.70 -5.76 5.58
C HIS A 205 -3.89 -7.28 5.78
N ILE A 206 -3.26 -8.12 4.96
CA ILE A 206 -3.25 -9.58 5.12
C ILE A 206 -2.14 -10.00 6.07
N ILE A 207 -1.05 -9.27 6.08
CA ILE A 207 0.12 -9.54 6.93
C ILE A 207 -0.21 -9.17 8.37
N GLU A 208 -0.38 -10.16 9.25
CA GLU A 208 -0.68 -9.97 10.67
C GLU A 208 0.53 -10.19 11.57
N LYS A 209 1.38 -11.14 11.19
CA LYS A 209 2.53 -11.59 11.99
C LYS A 209 3.81 -11.20 11.29
N ASP A 210 4.89 -11.17 12.05
CA ASP A 210 6.23 -11.10 11.46
C ASP A 210 6.61 -12.49 10.95
N GLU A 211 6.59 -12.63 9.62
CA GLU A 211 6.82 -13.88 8.91
C GLU A 211 7.58 -13.62 7.60
N MET A 212 8.09 -14.67 6.99
CA MET A 212 8.62 -14.58 5.63
C MET A 212 7.46 -14.55 4.63
N ILE A 213 7.55 -13.67 3.66
CA ILE A 213 6.67 -13.63 2.51
C ILE A 213 7.47 -14.00 1.27
N ASP A 214 6.88 -14.85 0.44
CA ASP A 214 7.47 -15.26 -0.83
C ASP A 214 6.78 -14.54 -1.97
N LEU A 215 7.57 -14.05 -2.91
CA LEU A 215 7.13 -13.43 -4.14
C LEU A 215 7.55 -14.30 -5.33
N TYR A 216 6.62 -14.64 -6.20
CA TYR A 216 6.88 -15.29 -7.47
C TYR A 216 6.58 -14.30 -8.59
N VAL A 217 7.65 -13.74 -9.16
CA VAL A 217 7.59 -12.66 -10.15
C VAL A 217 7.64 -13.22 -11.55
N SER A 218 6.62 -12.94 -12.34
CA SER A 218 6.55 -13.25 -13.77
C SER A 218 6.31 -11.98 -14.59
N ASP A 219 6.27 -12.06 -15.91
CA ASP A 219 6.26 -10.88 -16.80
C ASP A 219 5.07 -9.94 -16.55
N ARG A 220 3.90 -10.48 -16.19
CA ARG A 220 2.66 -9.69 -16.08
C ARG A 220 1.97 -9.77 -14.73
N LYS A 221 2.48 -10.59 -13.82
CA LYS A 221 1.87 -10.81 -12.52
C LYS A 221 2.91 -11.14 -11.47
N VAL A 222 2.59 -10.85 -10.23
CA VAL A 222 3.32 -11.34 -9.06
C VAL A 222 2.36 -12.05 -8.13
N LEU A 223 2.76 -13.23 -7.64
CA LEU A 223 2.07 -13.98 -6.62
C LEU A 223 2.81 -13.82 -5.30
N PHE A 224 2.12 -13.35 -4.29
CA PHE A 224 2.58 -13.32 -2.90
C PHE A 224 2.05 -14.55 -2.16
N VAL A 225 2.91 -15.19 -1.38
CA VAL A 225 2.54 -16.24 -0.43
C VAL A 225 2.78 -15.68 0.96
N ILE A 226 1.72 -15.54 1.74
CA ILE A 226 1.72 -14.91 3.07
C ILE A 226 1.00 -15.86 4.01
N GLY A 227 1.76 -16.66 4.76
CA GLY A 227 1.18 -17.77 5.53
C GLY A 227 0.32 -18.68 4.65
N GLN A 228 -0.97 -18.79 4.97
CA GLN A 228 -1.94 -19.58 4.20
C GLN A 228 -2.59 -18.81 3.02
N TYR A 229 -2.26 -17.54 2.82
CA TYR A 229 -2.86 -16.69 1.79
C TYR A 229 -2.01 -16.65 0.53
N LEU A 230 -2.66 -16.81 -0.60
CA LEU A 230 -2.11 -16.58 -1.93
C LEU A 230 -2.72 -15.30 -2.48
N VAL A 231 -1.89 -14.31 -2.78
CA VAL A 231 -2.33 -13.02 -3.31
C VAL A 231 -1.68 -12.78 -4.66
N LEU A 232 -2.47 -12.91 -5.71
CA LEU A 232 -2.02 -12.64 -7.07
C LEU A 232 -2.40 -11.20 -7.44
N THR A 233 -1.47 -10.44 -8.00
CA THR A 233 -1.77 -9.15 -8.61
C THR A 233 -1.17 -9.03 -9.99
N ARG A 234 -1.89 -8.36 -10.90
CA ARG A 234 -1.35 -7.92 -12.19
C ARG A 234 -0.35 -6.80 -11.97
N LEU A 235 0.70 -6.80 -12.77
CA LEU A 235 1.67 -5.72 -12.83
C LEU A 235 1.19 -4.61 -13.75
N ILE A 236 1.63 -3.39 -13.50
CA ILE A 236 1.38 -2.27 -14.39
C ILE A 236 2.41 -2.32 -15.51
N ASP A 237 1.94 -2.40 -16.76
CA ASP A 237 2.81 -2.39 -17.94
C ASP A 237 3.43 -1.01 -18.16
N GLY A 238 4.66 -1.00 -18.65
CA GLY A 238 5.37 0.20 -19.07
C GLY A 238 6.73 0.37 -18.40
N THR A 239 7.48 1.34 -18.91
CA THR A 239 8.79 1.68 -18.33
C THR A 239 8.66 2.72 -17.26
N TYR A 240 9.09 2.42 -16.05
CA TYR A 240 9.15 3.39 -14.96
C TYR A 240 10.18 4.49 -15.28
N PRO A 241 9.91 5.77 -14.99
CA PRO A 241 10.85 6.86 -15.27
C PRO A 241 12.19 6.65 -14.58
N ASN A 242 13.28 7.03 -15.25
CA ASN A 242 14.59 7.05 -14.63
C ASN A 242 14.68 8.23 -13.64
N THR A 243 14.86 7.91 -12.36
CA THR A 243 14.90 8.87 -11.26
C THR A 243 16.29 9.01 -10.63
N SER A 244 17.30 8.31 -11.14
CA SER A 244 18.63 8.27 -10.53
C SER A 244 19.24 9.66 -10.33
N ARG A 245 19.10 10.58 -11.31
CA ARG A 245 19.61 11.96 -11.18
C ARG A 245 18.98 12.74 -10.03
N LEU A 246 17.75 12.44 -9.65
CA LEU A 246 17.05 13.11 -8.54
C LEU A 246 17.55 12.63 -7.17
N VAL A 247 18.13 11.43 -7.14
CA VAL A 247 18.57 10.75 -5.92
C VAL A 247 20.08 10.89 -5.70
N GLU A 248 20.86 10.93 -6.78
CA GLU A 248 22.34 11.05 -6.73
C GLU A 248 22.82 12.46 -6.39
N ASP A 249 22.03 13.49 -6.67
CA ASP A 249 22.38 14.88 -6.44
C ASP A 249 22.16 15.26 -4.97
N GLN A 250 23.21 15.12 -4.15
CA GLN A 250 23.15 15.32 -2.70
C GLN A 250 23.07 16.81 -2.29
N GLY A 251 23.13 17.74 -3.22
CA GLY A 251 23.05 19.16 -2.94
C GLY A 251 24.27 19.74 -2.19
N SER A 252 24.54 21.03 -2.43
CA SER A 252 25.65 21.74 -1.80
C SER A 252 25.26 22.44 -0.50
N TYR A 253 23.97 22.68 -0.29
CA TYR A 253 23.41 23.38 0.87
C TYR A 253 22.57 22.43 1.70
N THR A 254 22.73 22.47 3.01
CA THR A 254 22.07 21.53 3.91
C THR A 254 21.38 22.25 5.06
N MET A 255 20.23 21.72 5.47
CA MET A 255 19.54 22.12 6.71
C MET A 255 19.28 20.87 7.56
N SER A 256 19.79 20.86 8.78
CA SER A 256 19.46 19.83 9.77
C SER A 256 18.46 20.40 10.77
N ILE A 257 17.40 19.66 11.05
CA ILE A 257 16.32 20.08 11.95
C ILE A 257 15.64 18.86 12.62
N ASN A 258 15.12 19.07 13.82
CA ASN A 258 14.29 18.05 14.47
C ASN A 258 12.96 17.87 13.71
N SER A 259 12.60 16.61 13.41
CA SER A 259 11.43 16.23 12.62
C SER A 259 10.12 16.76 13.22
N SER A 260 9.93 16.61 14.51
CA SER A 260 8.70 17.05 15.19
C SER A 260 8.56 18.57 15.21
N ALA A 261 9.68 19.29 15.36
CA ALA A 261 9.69 20.75 15.33
C ALA A 261 9.29 21.27 13.94
N LEU A 262 9.84 20.69 12.85
CA LEU A 262 9.49 21.10 11.49
C LEU A 262 8.05 20.69 11.14
N LEU A 263 7.59 19.51 11.52
CA LEU A 263 6.19 19.08 11.32
C LEU A 263 5.22 20.02 12.04
N GLY A 264 5.54 20.43 13.27
CA GLY A 264 4.74 21.41 14.01
C GLY A 264 4.67 22.76 13.32
N ALA A 265 5.81 23.30 12.82
CA ALA A 265 5.85 24.53 12.07
C ALA A 265 5.06 24.45 10.74
N ILE A 266 5.21 23.34 9.99
CA ILE A 266 4.43 23.08 8.77
C ILE A 266 2.93 23.05 9.09
N SER A 267 2.52 22.37 10.17
CA SER A 267 1.12 22.28 10.55
C SER A 267 0.52 23.66 10.85
N ARG A 268 1.24 24.52 11.58
CA ARG A 268 0.78 25.90 11.86
C ARG A 268 0.81 26.79 10.62
N ALA A 269 1.88 26.71 9.82
CA ALA A 269 1.98 27.47 8.56
C ALA A 269 0.87 27.11 7.58
N SER A 270 0.45 25.85 7.54
CA SER A 270 -0.63 25.38 6.65
C SER A 270 -2.01 25.92 6.99
N LEU A 271 -2.23 26.45 8.22
CA LEU A 271 -3.54 26.97 8.62
C LEU A 271 -3.95 28.23 7.83
N LEU A 272 -2.97 29.01 7.38
CA LEU A 272 -3.19 30.24 6.61
C LEU A 272 -2.69 30.12 5.16
N SER A 273 -2.42 28.91 4.69
CA SER A 273 -2.15 28.67 3.28
C SER A 273 -3.44 28.57 2.48
N ASP A 274 -3.39 28.83 1.18
CA ASP A 274 -4.50 28.59 0.27
C ASP A 274 -4.86 27.10 0.28
N GLU A 275 -6.14 26.78 0.54
CA GLU A 275 -6.64 25.41 0.65
C GLU A 275 -6.37 24.52 -0.59
N GLN A 276 -6.33 25.13 -1.78
CA GLN A 276 -6.11 24.39 -3.03
C GLN A 276 -4.63 24.10 -3.29
N SER A 277 -3.72 24.98 -2.93
CA SER A 277 -2.29 24.87 -3.24
C SER A 277 -1.47 24.34 -2.07
N ASN A 278 -1.86 24.63 -0.84
CA ASN A 278 -1.17 24.24 0.41
C ASN A 278 0.35 24.54 0.34
N ILE A 279 0.71 25.71 -0.22
CA ILE A 279 2.09 26.11 -0.47
C ILE A 279 2.63 26.87 0.74
N VAL A 280 3.84 26.51 1.14
CA VAL A 280 4.63 27.22 2.14
C VAL A 280 5.96 27.66 1.54
N LYS A 281 6.54 28.73 2.10
CA LYS A 281 7.81 29.31 1.70
C LYS A 281 8.82 29.17 2.83
N LEU A 282 9.97 28.56 2.54
CA LEU A 282 11.10 28.42 3.46
C LEU A 282 12.20 29.39 3.03
N THR A 283 12.51 30.34 3.89
CA THR A 283 13.63 31.28 3.74
C THR A 283 14.73 30.84 4.71
N MET A 284 15.92 30.63 4.17
CA MET A 284 17.06 30.08 4.89
C MET A 284 18.28 30.97 4.76
N SER A 285 18.92 31.23 5.88
CA SER A 285 20.24 31.83 5.95
C SER A 285 21.01 31.24 7.15
N PRO A 286 22.33 31.44 7.24
CA PRO A 286 23.09 31.00 8.41
C PRO A 286 22.60 31.57 9.74
N ASP A 287 21.99 32.75 9.70
CA ASP A 287 21.56 33.49 10.90
C ASP A 287 20.09 33.26 11.23
N GLU A 288 19.24 33.02 10.24
CA GLU A 288 17.79 32.92 10.43
C GLU A 288 17.14 31.96 9.43
N ASN A 289 16.21 31.15 9.93
CA ASN A 289 15.43 30.23 9.11
C ASN A 289 13.94 30.41 9.42
N VAL A 290 13.15 30.77 8.40
CA VAL A 290 11.73 31.12 8.55
C VAL A 290 10.89 30.29 7.59
N LEU A 291 9.86 29.64 8.12
CA LEU A 291 8.79 29.01 7.32
C LEU A 291 7.58 29.96 7.34
N SER A 292 7.08 30.34 6.17
CA SER A 292 5.95 31.25 6.06
C SER A 292 4.91 30.77 5.07
N SER A 293 3.67 31.24 5.24
CA SER A 293 2.63 31.15 4.23
C SER A 293 1.82 32.44 4.14
N TYR A 294 1.18 32.65 3.02
CA TYR A 294 0.37 33.83 2.75
C TYR A 294 -0.86 33.43 1.94
N SER A 295 -2.01 33.92 2.37
CA SER A 295 -3.26 33.89 1.61
C SER A 295 -3.83 35.29 1.57
N GLN A 296 -4.22 35.76 0.38
CA GLN A 296 -4.81 37.07 0.21
C GLN A 296 -6.13 37.25 0.97
N GLU A 297 -6.87 36.15 1.15
CA GLU A 297 -8.19 36.18 1.81
C GLU A 297 -8.11 35.98 3.33
N ILE A 298 -7.12 35.22 3.82
CA ILE A 298 -7.09 34.78 5.22
C ILE A 298 -6.02 35.54 6.02
N GLY A 299 -4.83 35.76 5.44
CA GLY A 299 -3.72 36.43 6.11
C GLY A 299 -2.37 35.73 5.93
N SER A 300 -1.45 35.93 6.85
CA SER A 300 -0.09 35.42 6.79
C SER A 300 0.36 34.83 8.11
N VAL A 301 1.31 33.92 8.04
CA VAL A 301 2.00 33.35 9.21
C VAL A 301 3.50 33.24 8.92
N GLU A 302 4.29 33.50 9.94
CA GLU A 302 5.75 33.30 9.95
C GLU A 302 6.14 32.48 11.17
N GLU A 303 6.89 31.41 10.94
CA GLU A 303 7.39 30.48 11.94
C GLU A 303 8.91 30.47 11.94
N ASN A 304 9.52 30.96 13.00
CA ASN A 304 10.97 30.93 13.17
C ASN A 304 11.44 29.52 13.55
N LEU A 305 12.29 28.92 12.71
CA LEU A 305 12.86 27.59 12.94
C LEU A 305 14.15 27.68 13.78
N THR A 306 14.02 28.07 15.04
CA THR A 306 15.13 28.39 15.94
C THR A 306 16.09 27.22 16.23
N LYS A 307 15.69 25.97 15.93
CA LYS A 307 16.51 24.77 16.11
C LYS A 307 16.98 24.18 14.76
N ALA A 308 16.90 24.94 13.69
CA ALA A 308 17.41 24.55 12.39
C ALA A 308 18.85 25.03 12.20
N PHE A 309 19.71 24.14 11.72
CA PHE A 309 21.09 24.48 11.37
C PHE A 309 21.20 24.45 9.85
N TYR A 310 21.28 25.63 9.25
CA TYR A 310 21.47 25.77 7.82
C TYR A 310 22.93 26.07 7.49
N LYS A 311 23.43 25.39 6.45
CA LYS A 311 24.75 25.62 5.87
C LYS A 311 24.62 25.85 4.38
N GLY A 312 24.83 27.08 3.95
CA GLY A 312 24.74 27.47 2.54
C GLY A 312 24.57 28.96 2.35
N GLU A 313 24.45 29.36 1.08
CA GLU A 313 24.10 30.71 0.71
C GLU A 313 22.62 31.00 1.01
N PRO A 314 22.23 32.24 1.32
CA PRO A 314 20.85 32.60 1.56
C PRO A 314 19.94 32.16 0.41
N MET A 315 18.90 31.40 0.74
CA MET A 315 17.99 30.79 -0.23
C MET A 315 16.55 30.90 0.22
N THR A 316 15.65 31.06 -0.75
CA THR A 316 14.21 30.97 -0.55
C THR A 316 13.62 29.96 -1.52
N ILE A 317 12.80 29.04 -1.01
CA ILE A 317 12.14 27.99 -1.79
C ILE A 317 10.69 27.82 -1.34
N SER A 318 9.79 27.64 -2.30
CA SER A 318 8.37 27.37 -2.03
C SER A 318 8.02 25.94 -2.46
N PHE A 319 7.19 25.24 -1.68
CA PHE A 319 6.81 23.85 -1.94
C PHE A 319 5.48 23.51 -1.27
N SER A 320 4.92 22.35 -1.61
CA SER A 320 3.73 21.81 -0.94
C SER A 320 4.04 21.38 0.50
N ALA A 321 3.39 22.00 1.46
CA ALA A 321 3.47 21.66 2.88
C ALA A 321 3.14 20.18 3.13
N LYS A 322 2.10 19.67 2.45
CA LYS A 322 1.67 18.27 2.51
C LYS A 322 2.79 17.34 2.05
N TYR A 323 3.44 17.62 0.92
CA TYR A 323 4.48 16.75 0.38
C TYR A 323 5.70 16.66 1.31
N LEU A 324 6.10 17.81 1.87
CA LEU A 324 7.19 17.80 2.85
C LEU A 324 6.80 17.08 4.14
N ALA A 325 5.59 17.30 4.66
CA ALA A 325 5.13 16.61 5.86
C ALA A 325 5.05 15.08 5.68
N ASP A 326 4.57 14.61 4.53
CA ASP A 326 4.51 13.18 4.22
C ASP A 326 5.93 12.59 4.12
N ALA A 327 6.87 13.31 3.47
CA ALA A 327 8.27 12.91 3.39
C ALA A 327 8.92 12.78 4.78
N ILE A 328 8.74 13.77 5.66
CA ILE A 328 9.30 13.75 7.03
C ILE A 328 8.75 12.57 7.82
N ARG A 329 7.43 12.34 7.76
CA ARG A 329 6.81 11.19 8.46
C ARG A 329 7.38 9.85 7.98
N SER A 330 7.64 9.72 6.66
CA SER A 330 8.19 8.49 6.09
C SER A 330 9.64 8.22 6.49
N ILE A 331 10.43 9.27 6.71
CA ILE A 331 11.81 9.15 7.20
C ILE A 331 11.80 8.53 8.61
N GLY A 332 10.99 9.05 9.52
CA GLY A 332 10.77 8.47 10.85
C GLY A 332 11.93 8.61 11.83
N THR A 333 12.93 9.46 11.54
CA THR A 333 14.05 9.76 12.45
C THR A 333 13.79 11.02 13.27
N GLU A 334 14.42 11.15 14.41
CA GLU A 334 14.30 12.34 15.27
C GLU A 334 14.84 13.61 14.59
N THR A 335 15.95 13.47 13.87
CA THR A 335 16.58 14.55 13.12
C THR A 335 16.63 14.18 11.64
N ILE A 336 16.25 15.13 10.79
CA ILE A 336 16.31 15.02 9.34
C ILE A 336 17.29 16.03 8.77
N GLN A 337 17.77 15.70 7.56
CA GLN A 337 18.54 16.59 6.74
C GLN A 337 17.78 16.89 5.46
N LEU A 338 17.63 18.19 5.15
CA LEU A 338 17.21 18.68 3.85
C LEU A 338 18.43 19.09 3.06
N SER A 339 18.55 18.65 1.81
CA SER A 339 19.70 18.93 0.95
C SER A 339 19.24 19.62 -0.31
N PHE A 340 19.83 20.80 -0.60
CA PHE A 340 19.46 21.68 -1.69
C PHE A 340 20.65 21.90 -2.62
N THR A 341 20.37 22.02 -3.93
CA THR A 341 21.38 22.43 -4.95
C THR A 341 21.23 23.90 -5.32
N GLU A 342 20.08 24.27 -5.87
CA GLU A 342 19.78 25.61 -6.36
C GLU A 342 18.30 25.94 -6.11
N LYS A 343 17.96 27.23 -6.21
CA LYS A 343 16.56 27.66 -6.25
C LYS A 343 15.85 26.95 -7.41
N MET A 344 14.63 26.49 -7.20
CA MET A 344 13.82 25.82 -8.23
C MET A 344 14.33 24.43 -8.69
N ARG A 345 15.28 23.83 -8.00
CA ARG A 345 15.65 22.43 -8.17
C ARG A 345 14.97 21.57 -7.10
N PRO A 346 14.66 20.30 -7.41
CA PRO A 346 14.22 19.32 -6.39
C PRO A 346 15.19 19.27 -5.23
N PHE A 347 14.69 19.15 -4.02
CA PHE A 347 15.50 18.97 -2.82
C PHE A 347 15.20 17.63 -2.17
N GLN A 348 16.20 17.11 -1.50
CA GLN A 348 16.14 15.80 -0.85
C GLN A 348 15.89 15.94 0.64
N ILE A 349 15.23 14.96 1.21
CA ILE A 349 15.02 14.77 2.64
C ILE A 349 15.49 13.37 3.01
N THR A 350 16.40 13.29 3.97
CA THR A 350 16.95 12.02 4.50
C THR A 350 16.94 12.07 6.03
N GLY A 351 17.11 10.90 6.66
CA GLY A 351 17.51 10.87 8.06
C GLY A 351 18.96 11.34 8.21
N LEU A 352 19.33 11.87 9.35
CA LEU A 352 20.72 12.17 9.65
C LEU A 352 21.49 10.84 9.68
N ASP A 353 22.55 10.72 8.85
CA ASP A 353 23.38 9.52 8.69
C ASP A 353 22.64 8.24 8.21
N VAL A 354 21.44 8.39 7.61
CA VAL A 354 20.63 7.29 7.09
C VAL A 354 20.27 7.53 5.62
N ASN A 355 20.81 6.70 4.73
CA ASN A 355 20.67 6.87 3.28
C ASN A 355 19.82 5.78 2.60
N ASP A 356 19.18 4.91 3.37
CA ASP A 356 18.33 3.84 2.84
C ASP A 356 16.91 4.30 2.46
N ASN A 357 16.55 5.53 2.90
CA ASN A 357 15.26 6.16 2.64
C ASN A 357 15.48 7.61 2.20
N ILE A 358 15.29 7.87 0.93
CA ILE A 358 15.46 9.18 0.31
C ILE A 358 14.10 9.67 -0.18
N GLN A 359 13.74 10.85 0.27
CA GLN A 359 12.54 11.54 -0.19
C GLN A 359 12.95 12.77 -1.00
N VAL A 360 12.22 13.06 -2.08
CA VAL A 360 12.48 14.24 -2.91
C VAL A 360 11.18 15.02 -3.07
N VAL A 361 11.26 16.32 -2.92
CA VAL A 361 10.15 17.25 -3.13
C VAL A 361 10.54 18.28 -4.16
N LEU A 362 9.65 18.55 -5.13
CA LEU A 362 9.83 19.56 -6.13
C LEU A 362 9.34 20.91 -5.61
N PRO A 363 10.10 21.99 -5.89
CA PRO A 363 9.66 23.34 -5.58
C PRO A 363 8.51 23.78 -6.49
N VAL A 364 7.75 24.75 -6.00
CA VAL A 364 6.64 25.38 -6.73
C VAL A 364 7.01 26.83 -7.01
N ARG A 365 6.70 27.32 -8.22
CA ARG A 365 6.85 28.75 -8.55
C ARG A 365 5.72 29.53 -7.87
N THR A 366 6.10 30.44 -7.00
CA THR A 366 5.20 31.47 -6.46
C THR A 366 5.55 32.78 -7.10
N TYR A 367 4.56 33.47 -7.63
CA TYR A 367 4.69 34.82 -8.22
C TYR A 367 4.62 35.87 -7.14
#